data_b39010d82a8bfd0108cda8ebd74ce44c
#
_entry.id   b39010d82a8bfd0108cda8ebd74ce44c
#
_cell.length_a   1.000
_cell.length_b   1.000
_cell.length_c   1.000
_cell.angle_alpha   90.00
_cell.angle_beta   90.00
_cell.angle_gamma   90.00
#
_symmetry.space_group_name_H-M   'P 1'
#
loop_
_entity.id
_entity.type
_entity.pdbx_description
1 polymer ?
#
loop_
_entity_poly.entity_id
_entity_poly.type
_entity_poly.pdbx_seq_one_letter_code
_entity_poly.pdbx_strand_id
1 'polypeptide(L)'
;MMKLLSCRSNMDTNRVEARFEDGTVLSLDCIAIEDEYGNTLAQRAELDWLLYNKPLEYAQLVLSGEIEHYLSLGCDHGRLED
;
A
#
# COMPACT_ATOMS: atom_id res chain seq x y z
N MET A 1 0.83 -1.62 -20.26
CA MET A 1 0.79 -1.81 -18.81
C MET A 1 -0.59 -2.29 -18.40
N MET A 2 -0.65 -3.31 -17.58
CA MET A 2 -1.92 -3.87 -17.12
C MET A 2 -2.60 -2.91 -16.16
N LYS A 3 -3.91 -2.83 -16.30
CA LYS A 3 -4.69 -1.97 -15.44
C LYS A 3 -5.13 -2.73 -14.18
N LEU A 4 -4.94 -2.12 -13.04
CA LEU A 4 -5.36 -2.69 -11.76
C LEU A 4 -6.86 -2.45 -11.60
N LEU A 5 -7.62 -3.52 -11.43
CA LEU A 5 -9.07 -3.44 -11.34
C LEU A 5 -9.57 -3.32 -9.92
N SER A 6 -8.99 -4.08 -9.01
CA SER A 6 -9.48 -4.09 -7.63
C SER A 6 -8.41 -4.60 -6.70
N CYS A 7 -8.58 -4.28 -5.43
CA CYS A 7 -7.71 -4.72 -4.36
C CYS A 7 -8.55 -5.15 -3.18
N ARG A 8 -8.16 -6.23 -2.55
CA ARG A 8 -8.82 -6.72 -1.36
C ARG A 8 -7.77 -7.01 -0.30
N SER A 9 -7.96 -6.46 0.88
CA SER A 9 -7.05 -6.78 1.97
C SER A 9 -7.60 -7.98 2.75
N ASN A 10 -6.68 -8.88 3.11
CA ASN A 10 -7.02 -10.06 3.89
C ASN A 10 -6.32 -9.95 5.23
N MET A 11 -7.09 -9.69 6.27
CA MET A 11 -6.54 -9.46 7.60
C MET A 11 -5.96 -10.74 8.20
N ASP A 12 -6.49 -11.88 7.80
CA ASP A 12 -6.03 -13.16 8.35
C ASP A 12 -4.61 -13.48 7.91
N THR A 13 -4.25 -13.09 6.69
CA THR A 13 -2.93 -13.39 6.14
C THR A 13 -2.03 -12.17 6.07
N ASN A 14 -2.54 -10.98 6.40
CA ASN A 14 -1.82 -9.71 6.25
C ASN A 14 -1.36 -9.50 4.82
N ARG A 15 -2.22 -9.81 3.87
CA ARG A 15 -1.90 -9.67 2.45
C ARG A 15 -2.97 -8.89 1.74
N VAL A 16 -2.57 -8.25 0.66
CA VAL A 16 -3.48 -7.56 -0.24
C VAL A 16 -3.47 -8.28 -1.57
N GLU A 17 -4.65 -8.64 -2.05
CA GLU A 17 -4.77 -9.28 -3.36
C GLU A 17 -5.13 -8.23 -4.38
N ALA A 18 -4.27 -8.08 -5.38
CA ALA A 18 -4.46 -7.11 -6.46
C ALA A 18 -4.89 -7.86 -7.72
N ARG A 19 -6.02 -7.46 -8.28
CA ARG A 19 -6.56 -8.11 -9.48
C ARG A 19 -6.43 -7.17 -10.67
N PHE A 20 -5.91 -7.70 -11.76
CA PHE A 20 -5.66 -6.93 -12.96
C PHE A 20 -6.65 -7.29 -14.07
N GLU A 21 -6.71 -6.44 -15.09
CA GLU A 21 -7.71 -6.60 -16.16
C GLU A 21 -7.47 -7.84 -17.01
N ASP A 22 -6.26 -8.38 -17.02
CA ASP A 22 -5.96 -9.59 -17.79
C ASP A 22 -6.23 -10.87 -17.01
N GLY A 23 -6.77 -10.75 -15.80
CA GLY A 23 -7.05 -11.90 -14.96
C GLY A 23 -5.95 -12.26 -13.99
N THR A 24 -4.83 -11.57 -14.05
CA THR A 24 -3.73 -11.81 -13.11
C THR A 24 -4.12 -11.36 -11.72
N VAL A 25 -3.71 -12.15 -10.72
CA VAL A 25 -3.89 -11.80 -9.31
C VAL A 25 -2.54 -11.86 -8.64
N LEU A 26 -2.15 -10.77 -7.99
CA LEU A 26 -0.90 -10.71 -7.22
C LEU A 26 -1.22 -10.54 -5.75
N SER A 27 -0.44 -11.20 -4.93
CA SER A 27 -0.58 -11.12 -3.49
C SER A 27 0.58 -10.30 -2.92
N LEU A 28 0.24 -9.23 -2.21
CA LEU A 28 1.24 -8.35 -1.61
C LEU A 28 1.30 -8.61 -0.12
N ASP A 29 2.52 -8.86 0.38
CA ASP A 29 2.73 -9.13 1.80
C ASP A 29 2.88 -7.80 2.52
N CYS A 30 1.86 -7.40 3.28
CA CYS A 30 1.85 -6.10 3.94
C CYS A 30 2.96 -5.98 4.98
N ILE A 31 3.30 -7.08 5.64
CA ILE A 31 4.36 -7.06 6.65
C ILE A 31 5.71 -6.79 5.99
N ALA A 32 5.98 -7.47 4.87
CA ALA A 32 7.22 -7.26 4.15
C ALA A 32 7.32 -5.83 3.61
N ILE A 33 6.21 -5.29 3.12
CA ILE A 33 6.18 -3.92 2.62
C ILE A 33 6.47 -2.94 3.75
N GLU A 34 5.86 -3.17 4.89
CA GLU A 34 6.07 -2.32 6.05
C GLU A 34 7.52 -2.37 6.52
N ASP A 35 8.11 -3.56 6.51
CA ASP A 35 9.51 -3.70 6.91
C ASP A 35 10.45 -3.00 5.93
N GLU A 36 10.11 -3.00 4.67
CA GLU A 36 10.98 -2.42 3.66
C GLU A 36 10.83 -0.90 3.56
N TYR A 37 9.60 -0.40 3.65
CA TYR A 37 9.34 1.01 3.38
C TYR A 37 8.94 1.80 4.61
N GLY A 38 8.49 1.16 5.66
CA GLY A 38 8.04 1.83 6.87
C GLY A 38 9.17 2.07 7.84
N ASN A 39 10.06 3.01 7.53
CA ASN A 39 11.25 3.26 8.33
C ASN A 39 10.97 4.08 9.59
N THR A 40 9.87 4.81 9.63
CA THR A 40 9.48 5.59 10.79
C THR A 40 8.06 5.26 11.16
N LEU A 41 7.65 5.67 12.37
CA LEU A 41 6.28 5.45 12.80
C LEU A 41 5.30 6.18 11.89
N ALA A 42 5.66 7.37 11.43
CA ALA A 42 4.80 8.13 10.54
C ALA A 42 4.61 7.40 9.21
N GLN A 43 5.67 6.80 8.69
CA GLN A 43 5.58 6.06 7.44
C GLN A 43 4.75 4.80 7.59
N ARG A 44 4.91 4.11 8.72
CA ARG A 44 4.09 2.92 8.99
C ARG A 44 2.62 3.27 9.14
N ALA A 45 2.34 4.39 9.80
CA ALA A 45 0.97 4.85 9.95
C ALA A 45 0.36 5.20 8.60
N GLU A 46 1.15 5.78 7.71
CA GLU A 46 0.67 6.13 6.38
C GLU A 46 0.38 4.87 5.56
N LEU A 47 1.23 3.87 5.65
CA LEU A 47 0.99 2.61 4.97
C LEU A 47 -0.31 1.96 5.45
N ASP A 48 -0.53 1.96 6.76
CA ASP A 48 -1.75 1.41 7.31
C ASP A 48 -2.97 2.22 6.85
N TRP A 49 -2.85 3.52 6.85
CA TRP A 49 -3.94 4.39 6.42
C TRP A 49 -4.34 4.10 4.98
N LEU A 50 -3.35 3.96 4.09
CA LEU A 50 -3.61 3.63 2.70
C LEU A 50 -4.26 2.26 2.58
N LEU A 51 -3.75 1.29 3.32
CA LEU A 51 -4.25 -0.07 3.26
C LEU A 51 -5.73 -0.15 3.63
N TYR A 52 -6.14 0.57 4.67
CA TYR A 52 -7.50 0.48 5.15
C TYR A 52 -8.47 1.43 4.45
N ASN A 53 -7.97 2.53 3.93
CA ASN A 53 -8.83 3.55 3.32
C ASN A 53 -8.78 3.56 1.81
N LYS A 54 -7.62 3.26 1.23
CA LYS A 54 -7.42 3.31 -0.22
C LYS A 54 -6.56 2.13 -0.68
N PRO A 55 -7.08 0.91 -0.53
CA PRO A 55 -6.26 -0.26 -0.88
C PRO A 55 -5.84 -0.33 -2.33
N LEU A 56 -6.66 0.21 -3.23
CA LEU A 56 -6.30 0.24 -4.64
C LEU A 56 -5.09 1.13 -4.87
N GLU A 57 -5.08 2.29 -4.26
CA GLU A 57 -3.97 3.22 -4.38
C GLU A 57 -2.71 2.65 -3.73
N TYR A 58 -2.88 1.98 -2.58
CA TYR A 58 -1.79 1.32 -1.90
C TYR A 58 -1.09 0.33 -2.84
N ALA A 59 -1.88 -0.52 -3.49
CA ALA A 59 -1.32 -1.50 -4.40
C ALA A 59 -0.66 -0.86 -5.61
N GLN A 60 -1.26 0.19 -6.14
CA GLN A 60 -0.68 0.87 -7.28
C GLN A 60 0.67 1.48 -6.96
N LEU A 61 0.78 2.11 -5.79
CA LEU A 61 2.04 2.72 -5.38
C LEU A 61 3.13 1.67 -5.17
N VAL A 62 2.77 0.56 -4.53
CA VAL A 62 3.73 -0.50 -4.27
C VAL A 62 4.18 -1.14 -5.57
N LEU A 63 3.26 -1.45 -6.46
CA LEU A 63 3.59 -2.16 -7.69
C LEU A 63 4.35 -1.29 -8.69
N SER A 64 4.09 0.01 -8.68
CA SER A 64 4.80 0.93 -9.55
C SER A 64 6.14 1.35 -8.98
N GLY A 65 6.41 1.05 -7.72
CA GLY A 65 7.64 1.45 -7.07
C GLY A 65 7.62 2.88 -6.55
N GLU A 66 6.48 3.54 -6.60
CA GLU A 66 6.37 4.93 -6.17
C GLU A 66 6.05 5.08 -4.70
N ILE A 67 5.87 3.97 -3.98
CA ILE A 67 5.52 4.03 -2.57
C ILE A 67 6.62 4.72 -1.76
N GLU A 68 7.87 4.48 -2.11
CA GLU A 68 8.99 5.09 -1.42
C GLU A 68 8.98 6.60 -1.57
N HIS A 69 8.76 7.07 -2.79
CA HIS A 69 8.66 8.49 -3.06
C HIS A 69 7.48 9.11 -2.33
N TYR A 70 6.35 8.44 -2.37
CA TYR A 70 5.15 8.91 -1.70
C TYR A 70 5.40 9.09 -0.20
N LEU A 71 6.05 8.12 0.42
CA LEU A 71 6.33 8.18 1.85
C LEU A 71 7.34 9.28 2.18
N SER A 72 8.24 9.57 1.25
CA SER A 72 9.25 10.60 1.47
C SER A 72 8.67 12.01 1.43
N LEU A 73 7.44 12.17 0.95
CA LEU A 73 6.81 13.48 0.87
C LEU A 73 6.27 13.98 2.20
N GLY A 74 6.43 13.22 3.27
CA GLY A 74 6.13 13.73 4.59
C GLY A 74 5.00 13.06 5.33
N CYS A 75 4.33 12.09 4.73
CA CYS A 75 3.29 11.31 5.38
C CYS A 75 2.24 12.17 6.06
N ASP A 76 1.66 13.08 5.30
CA ASP A 76 0.75 14.07 5.87
C ASP A 76 -0.47 13.46 6.54
N HIS A 77 -0.92 12.31 6.06
CA HIS A 77 -2.13 11.69 6.61
C HIS A 77 -1.93 11.16 8.02
N GLY A 78 -0.70 10.85 8.40
CA GLY A 78 -0.43 10.38 9.74
C GLY A 78 -0.14 11.46 10.75
N ARG A 79 -0.26 12.70 10.34
CA ARG A 79 0.12 13.83 11.18
C ARG A 79 -1.11 14.52 11.73
N LEU A 80 -0.96 15.03 12.92
CA LEU A 80 -2.09 15.62 13.62
C LEU A 80 -2.04 17.14 13.73
N GLU A 81 -0.95 17.73 13.33
CA GLU A 81 -0.82 19.17 13.49
C GLU A 81 -1.82 19.92 12.67
N ASP A 82 -2.41 19.29 11.74
CA ASP A 82 -3.37 19.95 10.87
C ASP A 82 -4.77 19.98 11.46
#